data_aab39ffafdf5344623747cd13aa98ea9
#
_entry.id   aab39ffafdf5344623747cd13aa98ea9
#
_cell.length_a   1.000
_cell.length_b   1.000
_cell.length_c   1.000
_cell.angle_alpha   90.00
_cell.angle_beta   90.00
_cell.angle_gamma   90.00
#
_symmetry.space_group_name_H-M   'P 1'
#
loop_
_entity.id
_entity.type
_entity.pdbx_description
1 polymer ?
#
loop_
_entity_poly.entity_id
_entity_poly.type
_entity_poly.pdbx_seq_one_letter_code
_entity_poly.pdbx_strand_id
1 'polypeptide(L)'
;MKNTNFEMWVADCERNNVQIYQLDYDKDTDIGIYMTKRPYWYKGNQYYDSPVYQLWIKDKRSVCTENYQEAYKIWERLVSESKDR
;
A
#
# COMPACT_ATOMS: atom_id res chain seq x y z
N MET A 1 -11.42 -12.55 -17.72
CA MET A 1 -11.31 -12.41 -16.25
C MET A 1 -11.18 -10.95 -15.86
N LYS A 2 -11.93 -10.56 -14.85
CA LYS A 2 -11.79 -9.20 -14.33
C LYS A 2 -10.60 -9.14 -13.38
N ASN A 3 -9.79 -8.11 -13.52
CA ASN A 3 -8.73 -7.84 -12.57
C ASN A 3 -9.33 -7.36 -11.25
N THR A 4 -8.67 -7.70 -10.14
CA THR A 4 -9.06 -7.17 -8.84
C THR A 4 -8.70 -5.69 -8.76
N ASN A 5 -9.31 -4.99 -7.81
CA ASN A 5 -8.97 -3.59 -7.57
C ASN A 5 -7.50 -3.43 -7.19
N PHE A 6 -6.97 -4.37 -6.42
CA PHE A 6 -5.56 -4.37 -6.05
C PHE A 6 -4.66 -4.52 -7.28
N GLU A 7 -4.98 -5.46 -8.16
CA GLU A 7 -4.19 -5.66 -9.38
C GLU A 7 -4.22 -4.43 -10.28
N MET A 8 -5.39 -3.77 -10.39
CA MET A 8 -5.51 -2.54 -11.16
C MET A 8 -4.66 -1.42 -10.56
N TRP A 9 -4.63 -1.32 -9.23
CA TRP A 9 -3.80 -0.33 -8.55
C TRP A 9 -2.31 -0.58 -8.81
N VAL A 10 -1.88 -1.84 -8.72
CA VAL A 10 -0.49 -2.20 -9.00
C VAL A 10 -0.12 -1.83 -10.45
N ALA A 11 -1.00 -2.14 -11.41
CA ALA A 11 -0.78 -1.82 -12.82
C ALA A 11 -0.66 -0.31 -13.03
N ASP A 12 -1.52 0.48 -12.37
CA ASP A 12 -1.46 1.93 -12.46
C ASP A 12 -0.14 2.47 -11.91
N CYS A 13 0.32 1.92 -10.80
CA CYS A 13 1.59 2.33 -10.23
C CYS A 13 2.75 2.01 -11.18
N GLU A 14 2.73 0.84 -11.79
CA GLU A 14 3.76 0.45 -12.75
C GLU A 14 3.79 1.39 -13.95
N ARG A 15 2.62 1.75 -14.49
CA ARG A 15 2.54 2.67 -15.63
C ARG A 15 3.07 4.05 -15.30
N ASN A 16 2.98 4.47 -14.05
CA ASN A 16 3.43 5.79 -13.60
C ASN A 16 4.79 5.75 -12.92
N ASN A 17 5.48 4.63 -13.00
CA ASN A 17 6.81 4.42 -12.39
C ASN A 17 6.79 4.63 -10.86
N VAL A 18 5.67 4.39 -10.22
CA VAL A 18 5.55 4.42 -8.77
C VAL A 18 6.10 3.10 -8.22
N GLN A 19 7.02 3.19 -7.27
CA GLN A 19 7.57 2.00 -6.62
C GLN A 19 6.62 1.51 -5.54
N ILE A 20 6.38 0.19 -5.51
CA ILE A 20 5.53 -0.44 -4.50
C ILE A 20 6.34 -1.49 -3.76
N TYR A 21 6.26 -1.46 -2.43
CA TYR A 21 6.88 -2.47 -1.57
C TYR A 21 5.83 -3.04 -0.63
N GLN A 22 5.70 -4.37 -0.61
CA GLN A 22 4.87 -5.04 0.38
C GLN A 22 5.65 -5.12 1.68
N LEU A 23 5.16 -4.44 2.72
CA LEU A 23 5.83 -4.43 4.01
C LEU A 23 5.41 -5.62 4.86
N ASP A 24 4.13 -5.96 4.81
CA ASP A 24 3.60 -7.11 5.52
C ASP A 24 2.26 -7.52 4.91
N TYR A 25 1.87 -8.76 5.14
CA TYR A 25 0.61 -9.29 4.63
C TYR A 25 0.16 -10.46 5.49
N ASP A 26 -1.08 -10.38 5.95
CA ASP A 26 -1.71 -11.47 6.70
C ASP A 26 -2.68 -12.21 5.80
N LYS A 27 -2.34 -13.43 5.43
CA LYS A 27 -3.14 -14.19 4.46
C LYS A 27 -4.49 -14.66 5.02
N ASP A 28 -4.58 -14.83 6.33
CA ASP A 28 -5.81 -15.31 6.95
C ASP A 28 -6.92 -14.27 6.91
N THR A 29 -6.55 -13.00 7.04
CA THR A 29 -7.48 -11.88 7.01
C THR A 29 -7.50 -11.14 5.68
N ASP A 30 -6.52 -11.43 4.81
CA ASP A 30 -6.33 -10.73 3.53
C ASP A 30 -6.15 -9.23 3.73
N ILE A 31 -5.31 -8.86 4.71
CA ILE A 31 -4.97 -7.47 5.01
C ILE A 31 -3.48 -7.26 4.80
N GLY A 32 -3.15 -6.37 3.87
CA GLY A 32 -1.76 -6.05 3.56
C GLY A 32 -1.43 -4.60 3.82
N ILE A 33 -0.15 -4.33 4.09
CA ILE A 33 0.37 -2.97 4.24
C ILE A 33 1.49 -2.78 3.22
N TYR A 34 1.41 -1.69 2.46
CA TYR A 34 2.29 -1.40 1.34
C TYR A 34 2.86 -0.01 1.45
N MET A 35 4.09 0.15 0.99
CA MET A 35 4.73 1.45 0.88
C MET A 35 4.87 1.81 -0.60
N THR A 36 4.53 3.06 -0.95
CA THR A 36 4.69 3.55 -2.31
C THR A 36 5.57 4.79 -2.32
N LYS A 37 6.35 4.94 -3.39
CA LYS A 37 7.16 6.12 -3.64
C LYS A 37 6.92 6.59 -5.06
N ARG A 38 6.48 7.86 -5.22
CA ARG A 38 6.24 8.45 -6.54
C ARG A 38 7.49 9.14 -7.05
N PRO A 39 7.81 8.97 -8.34
CA PRO A 39 8.95 9.70 -8.92
C PRO A 39 8.57 11.13 -9.27
N TYR A 40 9.55 12.03 -9.19
CA TYR A 40 9.43 13.37 -9.75
C TYR A 40 10.77 13.78 -10.36
N TRP A 41 10.74 14.75 -11.27
CA TRP A 41 11.95 15.21 -11.95
C TRP A 41 12.26 16.62 -11.52
N TYR A 42 13.54 16.85 -11.21
CA TYR A 42 14.03 18.18 -10.86
C TYR A 42 15.40 18.37 -11.48
N LYS A 43 15.54 19.45 -12.30
CA LYS A 43 16.79 19.78 -12.98
C LYS A 43 17.40 18.58 -13.74
N GLY A 44 16.54 17.82 -14.43
CA GLY A 44 16.97 16.70 -15.25
C GLY A 44 17.27 15.41 -14.48
N ASN A 45 17.15 15.42 -13.16
CA ASN A 45 17.38 14.23 -12.33
C ASN A 45 16.08 13.71 -11.77
N GLN A 46 16.02 12.40 -11.59
CA GLN A 46 14.84 11.73 -11.02
C GLN A 46 15.01 11.55 -9.53
N TYR A 47 13.99 11.94 -8.79
CA TYR A 47 13.91 11.78 -7.33
C TYR A 47 12.61 11.09 -6.98
N TYR A 48 12.47 10.67 -5.73
CA TYR A 48 11.23 10.07 -5.25
C TYR A 48 10.69 10.88 -4.08
N ASP A 49 9.36 11.05 -4.05
CA ASP A 49 8.67 11.69 -2.94
C ASP A 49 8.80 10.87 -1.67
N SER A 50 8.46 11.49 -0.55
CA SER A 50 8.37 10.79 0.73
C SER A 50 7.42 9.60 0.61
N PRO A 51 7.73 8.48 1.30
CA PRO A 51 6.89 7.30 1.19
C PRO A 51 5.47 7.54 1.69
N VAL A 52 4.53 6.89 1.04
CA VAL A 52 3.12 6.86 1.48
C VAL A 52 2.77 5.41 1.76
N TYR A 53 2.09 5.16 2.87
CA TYR A 53 1.73 3.82 3.31
C TYR A 53 0.24 3.59 3.07
N GLN A 54 -0.09 2.43 2.54
CA GLN A 54 -1.46 2.10 2.17
C GLN A 54 -1.82 0.72 2.68
N LEU A 55 -3.03 0.61 3.22
CA LEU A 55 -3.55 -0.66 3.70
C LEU A 55 -4.63 -1.15 2.74
N TRP A 56 -4.54 -2.42 2.38
CA TRP A 56 -5.51 -3.08 1.54
C TRP A 56 -6.19 -4.20 2.32
N ILE A 57 -7.52 -4.13 2.39
CA ILE A 57 -8.35 -5.11 3.08
C ILE A 57 -9.27 -5.74 2.05
N LYS A 58 -9.06 -7.03 1.76
CA LYS A 58 -9.91 -7.78 0.84
C LYS A 58 -10.21 -6.99 -0.44
N ASP A 59 -9.21 -6.63 -1.18
CA ASP A 59 -9.37 -5.95 -2.47
C ASP A 59 -9.93 -4.52 -2.37
N LYS A 60 -9.86 -3.90 -1.17
CA LYS A 60 -10.25 -2.51 -0.99
C LYS A 60 -9.16 -1.74 -0.27
N ARG A 61 -8.81 -0.57 -0.81
CA ARG A 61 -7.85 0.31 -0.15
C ARG A 61 -8.56 1.03 0.99
N SER A 62 -8.02 0.90 2.19
CA SER A 62 -8.66 1.42 3.39
C SER A 62 -8.00 2.70 3.90
N VAL A 63 -6.70 2.65 4.16
CA VAL A 63 -5.98 3.76 4.80
C VAL A 63 -4.84 4.20 3.91
N CYS A 64 -4.59 5.50 3.89
CA CYS A 64 -3.46 6.11 3.18
C CYS A 64 -2.85 7.15 4.10
N THR A 65 -1.61 6.95 4.52
CA THR A 65 -0.93 7.85 5.46
C THR A 65 0.56 7.92 5.16
N GLU A 66 1.18 9.05 5.50
CA GLU A 66 2.62 9.22 5.37
C GLU A 66 3.38 8.75 6.60
N ASN A 67 2.67 8.40 7.68
CA ASN A 67 3.26 7.99 8.94
C ASN A 67 3.39 6.47 9.02
N TYR A 68 4.64 5.98 9.01
CA TYR A 68 4.93 4.55 9.05
C TYR A 68 4.39 3.88 10.32
N GLN A 69 4.63 4.49 11.47
CA GLN A 69 4.21 3.91 12.75
C GLN A 69 2.69 3.84 12.85
N GLU A 70 2.02 4.89 12.41
CA GLU A 70 0.55 4.91 12.38
C GLU A 70 0.00 3.82 11.47
N ALA A 71 0.57 3.66 10.29
CA ALA A 71 0.14 2.63 9.34
C ALA A 71 0.26 1.24 9.95
N TYR A 72 1.39 0.94 10.59
CA TYR A 72 1.61 -0.37 11.20
C TYR A 72 0.68 -0.62 12.37
N LYS A 73 0.43 0.38 13.20
CA LYS A 73 -0.51 0.24 14.33
C LYS A 73 -1.91 -0.07 13.83
N ILE A 74 -2.34 0.61 12.77
CA ILE A 74 -3.65 0.37 12.21
C ILE A 74 -3.72 -1.04 11.61
N TRP A 75 -2.68 -1.46 10.88
CA TRP A 75 -2.63 -2.79 10.29
C TRP A 75 -2.71 -3.88 11.36
N GLU A 76 -1.89 -3.77 12.41
CA GLU A 76 -1.89 -4.74 13.50
C GLU A 76 -3.26 -4.83 14.19
N ARG A 77 -3.90 -3.68 14.42
CA ARG A 77 -5.21 -3.63 15.03
C ARG A 77 -6.26 -4.30 14.16
N LEU A 78 -6.26 -4.00 12.86
CA LEU A 78 -7.23 -4.57 11.92
C LEU A 78 -7.07 -6.09 11.79
N VAL A 79 -5.83 -6.56 11.72
CA VAL A 79 -5.56 -7.99 11.67
C VAL A 79 -6.06 -8.67 12.94
N SER A 80 -5.73 -8.11 14.09
CA SER A 80 -6.15 -8.66 15.38
C SER A 80 -7.66 -8.70 15.52
N GLU A 81 -8.34 -7.59 15.21
CA GLU A 81 -9.79 -7.51 15.27
C GLU A 81 -10.46 -8.50 14.33
N SER A 82 -9.91 -8.70 13.14
CA SER A 82 -10.46 -9.63 12.18
C SER A 82 -10.32 -11.09 12.62
N LYS A 83 -9.23 -11.40 13.34
CA LYS A 83 -8.99 -12.75 13.84
C LYS A 83 -9.84 -13.08 15.06
N ASP A 84 -10.30 -12.07 15.79
CA ASP A 84 -11.12 -12.27 16.98
C ASP A 84 -12.60 -12.53 16.69
N ARG A 85 -12.96 -12.57 15.43
CA ARG A 85 -14.36 -12.80 15.01
C ARG A 85 -14.64 -14.25 14.62
#